data_b68129184c9671b44fe871083f7b51c4
#
_entry.id   b68129184c9671b44fe871083f7b51c4
#
_cell.length_a   1.000
_cell.length_b   1.000
_cell.length_c   1.000
_cell.angle_alpha   90.00
_cell.angle_beta   90.00
_cell.angle_gamma   90.00
#
_symmetry.space_group_name_H-M   'P 1'
#
loop_
_entity.id
_entity.type
_entity.pdbx_description
1 polymer ?
#
loop_
_entity_poly.entity_id
_entity_poly.type
_entity_poly.pdbx_seq_one_letter_code
_entity_poly.pdbx_strand_id
1 'polypeptide(L)'
;MPFQTLGQALNLGSPYSLYGAGDVQLPTLAQHKAVGSALTGWFDSTSLNVYNPAGLSGVRLTSLEMGSIGYFARLSDGQRELDRSNLNFSYLLVGFPVSRRWSTAFGFMPYSFVNYQVVQQVDSGFAQWREEFRGKGGLNQVLWVHGFSLGKHWHVGLTTRWVFGSKGQERLQVYPFQDSLFRYNLRMTEQARISDVQFTTGLQYRRVFDANKTASASGRAPSGRAPSGREQTTGFRFIQAGLSVDLPATFNVRQSVVADRFTYQGSNLIVRDTLQNTSREGVAMNIPMGWSAGFHWGINRRWQWMGDAGQTSWSRFRFADATDSLNNSWFVRSGFQFTPAWDRYKGDSRLKSIRYRMGMRFQKGPVAIMGESIDELGLSLGMGIPVRRILSQPMLHASLEVAQRGTLNQGLVREQMIRLSLGLTLNDTWFIKRRYD
;
A
#
# COMPACT_ATOMS: atom_id res chain seq x y z
N MET A 1 -33.44 -26.01 1.32
CA MET A 1 -32.08 -25.59 1.61
C MET A 1 -31.85 -24.26 0.88
N PRO A 2 -31.74 -23.12 1.55
CA PRO A 2 -31.40 -21.87 0.87
C PRO A 2 -29.90 -21.84 0.60
N PHE A 3 -29.52 -21.63 -0.65
CA PHE A 3 -28.17 -21.33 -1.06
C PHE A 3 -27.69 -20.08 -0.31
N GLN A 4 -26.82 -20.25 0.67
CA GLN A 4 -26.06 -19.13 1.20
C GLN A 4 -25.11 -18.69 0.09
N THR A 5 -25.34 -17.48 -0.40
CA THR A 5 -24.43 -16.79 -1.32
C THR A 5 -23.08 -16.62 -0.63
N LEU A 6 -22.11 -17.42 -1.03
CA LEU A 6 -20.67 -17.27 -0.74
C LEU A 6 -20.12 -16.00 -1.40
N GLY A 7 -20.63 -14.85 -1.04
CA GLY A 7 -20.32 -13.57 -1.66
C GLY A 7 -19.87 -12.46 -0.72
N GLN A 8 -19.63 -12.74 0.55
CA GLN A 8 -18.98 -11.78 1.43
C GLN A 8 -17.54 -12.22 1.62
N ALA A 9 -16.64 -11.59 0.86
CA ALA A 9 -15.21 -11.68 1.10
C ALA A 9 -14.96 -11.40 2.59
N LEU A 10 -14.49 -12.41 3.30
CA LEU A 10 -14.02 -12.30 4.67
C LEU A 10 -12.75 -11.44 4.64
N ASN A 11 -12.92 -10.12 4.69
CA ASN A 11 -11.79 -9.20 4.73
C ASN A 11 -10.91 -9.53 5.93
N LEU A 12 -9.62 -9.60 5.72
CA LEU A 12 -8.66 -9.84 6.79
C LEU A 12 -8.71 -8.65 7.74
N GLY A 13 -9.24 -8.86 8.93
CA GLY A 13 -9.40 -7.82 9.92
C GLY A 13 -8.28 -7.85 10.94
N SER A 14 -7.66 -6.71 11.14
CA SER A 14 -6.79 -6.45 12.27
C SER A 14 -7.57 -5.73 13.35
N PRO A 15 -7.47 -6.10 14.65
CA PRO A 15 -8.04 -5.33 15.74
C PRO A 15 -7.50 -3.90 15.76
N TYR A 16 -6.29 -3.69 15.29
CA TYR A 16 -5.65 -2.37 15.20
C TYR A 16 -6.26 -1.46 14.13
N SER A 17 -7.10 -1.98 13.21
CA SER A 17 -7.85 -1.17 12.24
C SER A 17 -9.01 -0.36 12.86
N LEU A 18 -9.26 -0.52 14.16
CA LEU A 18 -10.18 0.30 14.95
C LEU A 18 -9.77 1.78 14.92
N TYR A 19 -8.47 2.06 14.99
CA TYR A 19 -7.92 3.39 15.21
C TYR A 19 -7.75 4.19 13.91
N GLY A 20 -7.85 5.51 14.00
CA GLY A 20 -7.59 6.43 12.90
C GLY A 20 -8.49 6.21 11.68
N ALA A 21 -7.90 6.30 10.51
CA ALA A 21 -8.58 6.06 9.23
C ALA A 21 -8.69 4.55 8.87
N GLY A 22 -8.41 3.64 9.80
CA GLY A 22 -8.27 2.21 9.57
C GLY A 22 -6.83 1.80 9.26
N ASP A 23 -6.65 0.58 8.76
CA ASP A 23 -5.34 0.05 8.33
C ASP A 23 -4.97 0.64 6.95
N VAL A 24 -4.23 1.75 6.96
CA VAL A 24 -3.87 2.51 5.75
C VAL A 24 -2.89 1.73 4.90
N GLN A 25 -3.21 1.59 3.62
CA GLN A 25 -2.43 0.83 2.66
C GLN A 25 -1.45 1.73 1.90
N LEU A 26 -0.22 1.26 1.73
CA LEU A 26 0.75 1.93 0.89
C LEU A 26 0.35 1.78 -0.59
N PRO A 27 0.44 2.85 -1.41
CA PRO A 27 0.18 2.77 -2.84
C PRO A 27 1.33 2.06 -3.56
N THR A 28 1.38 0.73 -3.46
CA THR A 28 2.48 -0.12 -3.95
C THR A 28 1.98 -1.25 -4.84
N LEU A 29 2.77 -1.61 -5.83
CA LEU A 29 2.50 -2.68 -6.78
C LEU A 29 3.19 -3.99 -6.34
N ALA A 30 2.85 -5.13 -6.94
CA ALA A 30 3.41 -6.43 -6.58
C ALA A 30 4.95 -6.45 -6.65
N GLN A 31 5.53 -5.87 -7.73
CA GLN A 31 6.97 -5.75 -7.87
C GLN A 31 7.64 -4.87 -6.82
N HIS A 32 6.92 -3.90 -6.29
CA HIS A 32 7.39 -2.99 -5.26
C HIS A 32 7.39 -3.62 -3.88
N LYS A 33 6.36 -4.43 -3.58
CA LYS A 33 6.29 -5.20 -2.32
C LYS A 33 7.46 -6.16 -2.20
N ALA A 34 7.90 -6.75 -3.33
CA ALA A 34 9.05 -7.63 -3.39
C ALA A 34 10.39 -6.99 -2.98
N VAL A 35 10.49 -5.67 -2.99
CA VAL A 35 11.69 -4.91 -2.55
C VAL A 35 11.41 -4.15 -1.25
N GLY A 36 10.57 -4.71 -0.37
CA GLY A 36 10.22 -4.10 0.92
C GLY A 36 9.47 -2.77 0.79
N SER A 37 8.92 -2.45 -0.38
CA SER A 37 8.28 -1.16 -0.69
C SER A 37 9.21 0.06 -0.57
N ALA A 38 10.51 -0.09 -0.83
CA ALA A 38 11.48 1.00 -0.90
C ALA A 38 11.39 1.71 -2.26
N LEU A 39 10.62 2.80 -2.35
CA LEU A 39 10.14 3.38 -3.62
C LEU A 39 10.45 4.86 -3.81
N THR A 40 10.84 5.57 -2.76
CA THR A 40 10.99 7.03 -2.82
C THR A 40 12.03 7.46 -3.85
N GLY A 41 13.11 6.69 -3.99
CA GLY A 41 14.12 6.88 -5.04
C GLY A 41 13.86 6.08 -6.31
N TRP A 42 12.83 5.22 -6.39
CA TRP A 42 12.60 4.34 -7.53
C TRP A 42 12.21 5.09 -8.80
N PHE A 43 12.97 4.86 -9.87
CA PHE A 43 12.76 5.46 -11.18
C PHE A 43 12.99 4.39 -12.25
N ASP A 44 11.94 3.95 -12.91
CA ASP A 44 11.98 2.93 -13.96
C ASP A 44 11.21 3.42 -15.20
N SER A 45 11.62 2.98 -16.38
CA SER A 45 10.96 3.31 -17.64
C SER A 45 9.82 2.35 -17.99
N THR A 46 9.69 1.23 -17.29
CA THR A 46 8.78 0.12 -17.57
C THR A 46 7.82 -0.19 -16.44
N SER A 47 7.87 0.55 -15.34
CA SER A 47 7.04 0.35 -14.14
C SER A 47 6.56 1.69 -13.62
N LEU A 48 5.29 1.75 -13.23
CA LEU A 48 4.66 2.96 -12.69
C LEU A 48 5.04 3.14 -11.22
N ASN A 49 5.63 4.28 -10.86
CA ASN A 49 5.82 4.66 -9.47
C ASN A 49 4.75 5.67 -9.08
N VAL A 50 3.73 5.22 -8.33
CA VAL A 50 2.65 6.07 -7.80
C VAL A 50 2.89 6.49 -6.36
N TYR A 51 3.91 5.95 -5.70
CA TYR A 51 4.31 6.34 -4.35
C TYR A 51 5.06 7.68 -4.36
N ASN A 52 6.07 7.82 -5.23
CA ASN A 52 6.72 9.10 -5.50
C ASN A 52 6.38 9.53 -6.93
N PRO A 53 5.51 10.55 -7.12
CA PRO A 53 5.04 10.93 -8.45
C PRO A 53 6.15 11.44 -9.38
N ALA A 54 7.27 11.95 -8.85
CA ALA A 54 8.40 12.36 -9.66
C ALA A 54 8.99 11.20 -10.49
N GLY A 55 8.96 9.97 -9.94
CA GLY A 55 9.43 8.76 -10.61
C GLY A 55 8.65 8.40 -11.88
N LEU A 56 7.41 8.87 -12.00
CA LEU A 56 6.57 8.64 -13.18
C LEU A 56 7.15 9.30 -14.45
N SER A 57 7.90 10.39 -14.30
CA SER A 57 8.54 11.08 -15.44
C SER A 57 9.55 10.19 -16.19
N GLY A 58 9.93 9.04 -15.60
CA GLY A 58 10.78 8.02 -16.23
C GLY A 58 10.08 7.14 -17.25
N VAL A 59 8.77 7.04 -17.21
CA VAL A 59 7.97 6.17 -18.08
C VAL A 59 8.10 6.57 -19.54
N ARG A 60 8.36 5.59 -20.40
CA ARG A 60 8.58 5.78 -21.86
C ARG A 60 7.61 5.00 -22.73
N LEU A 61 6.91 4.05 -22.17
CA LEU A 61 5.92 3.21 -22.82
C LEU A 61 4.58 3.39 -22.12
N THR A 62 3.49 3.17 -22.84
CA THR A 62 2.19 3.02 -22.20
C THR A 62 2.19 1.74 -21.40
N SER A 63 1.86 1.83 -20.14
CA SER A 63 1.90 0.72 -19.18
C SER A 63 0.51 0.53 -18.58
N LEU A 64 0.00 -0.70 -18.67
CA LEU A 64 -1.16 -1.16 -17.90
C LEU A 64 -0.64 -2.07 -16.80
N GLU A 65 -0.97 -1.77 -15.56
CA GLU A 65 -0.58 -2.57 -14.41
C GLU A 65 -1.81 -2.97 -13.59
N MET A 66 -1.94 -4.26 -13.29
CA MET A 66 -3.00 -4.80 -12.45
C MET A 66 -2.44 -5.84 -11.48
N GLY A 67 -3.08 -5.97 -10.34
CA GLY A 67 -2.63 -6.94 -9.35
C GLY A 67 -3.66 -7.29 -8.29
N SER A 68 -3.41 -8.43 -7.66
CA SER A 68 -4.17 -8.98 -6.54
C SER A 68 -3.24 -9.30 -5.39
N ILE A 69 -3.80 -9.41 -4.19
CA ILE A 69 -3.08 -9.76 -2.98
C ILE A 69 -3.88 -10.75 -2.14
N GLY A 70 -3.26 -11.88 -1.82
CA GLY A 70 -3.74 -12.84 -0.84
C GLY A 70 -3.12 -12.55 0.52
N TYR A 71 -3.95 -12.56 1.55
CA TYR A 71 -3.55 -12.43 2.95
C TYR A 71 -3.85 -13.73 3.68
N PHE A 72 -2.89 -14.20 4.44
CA PHE A 72 -3.03 -15.26 5.41
C PHE A 72 -2.47 -14.72 6.71
N ALA A 73 -3.26 -14.70 7.77
CA ALA A 73 -2.81 -14.19 9.05
C ALA A 73 -3.27 -15.09 10.18
N ARG A 74 -2.38 -15.25 11.14
CA ARG A 74 -2.64 -15.84 12.44
C ARG A 74 -2.59 -14.74 13.50
N LEU A 75 -3.71 -14.54 14.17
CA LEU A 75 -3.86 -13.64 15.29
C LEU A 75 -3.78 -14.47 16.57
N SER A 76 -2.97 -14.05 17.53
CA SER A 76 -2.82 -14.72 18.84
C SER A 76 -2.85 -13.69 19.97
N ASP A 77 -3.61 -14.00 21.02
CA ASP A 77 -3.61 -13.26 22.29
C ASP A 77 -2.77 -13.97 23.36
N GLY A 78 -2.05 -15.03 22.99
CA GLY A 78 -1.27 -15.88 23.89
C GLY A 78 -2.05 -17.06 24.48
N GLN A 79 -3.38 -17.04 24.43
CA GLN A 79 -4.24 -18.14 24.89
C GLN A 79 -5.04 -18.77 23.75
N ARG A 80 -5.39 -17.96 22.76
CA ARG A 80 -6.21 -18.35 21.59
C ARG A 80 -5.52 -17.94 20.32
N GLU A 81 -5.74 -18.73 19.29
CA GLU A 81 -5.28 -18.44 17.94
C GLU A 81 -6.47 -18.42 16.98
N LEU A 82 -6.44 -17.48 16.04
CA LEU A 82 -7.45 -17.34 15.01
C LEU A 82 -6.77 -17.14 13.65
N ASP A 83 -6.96 -18.11 12.77
CA ASP A 83 -6.47 -18.04 11.39
C ASP A 83 -7.49 -17.31 10.51
N ARG A 84 -7.00 -16.44 9.63
CA ARG A 84 -7.80 -15.69 8.65
C ARG A 84 -7.11 -15.67 7.30
N SER A 85 -7.90 -15.73 6.25
CA SER A 85 -7.41 -15.62 4.88
C SER A 85 -8.35 -14.79 4.03
N ASN A 86 -7.78 -14.07 3.07
CA ASN A 86 -8.54 -13.25 2.15
C ASN A 86 -7.77 -13.04 0.84
N LEU A 87 -8.49 -12.91 -0.26
CA LEU A 87 -7.97 -12.52 -1.56
C LEU A 87 -8.63 -11.20 -1.99
N ASN A 88 -7.82 -10.17 -2.20
CA ASN A 88 -8.29 -8.85 -2.57
C ASN A 88 -7.70 -8.41 -3.91
N PHE A 89 -8.48 -7.60 -4.62
CA PHE A 89 -7.97 -6.73 -5.66
C PHE A 89 -6.99 -5.72 -5.04
N SER A 90 -5.82 -5.51 -5.66
CA SER A 90 -4.79 -4.64 -5.11
C SER A 90 -4.67 -3.32 -5.88
N TYR A 91 -4.67 -3.35 -7.21
CA TYR A 91 -4.55 -2.15 -8.03
C TYR A 91 -4.90 -2.39 -9.50
N LEU A 92 -5.35 -1.32 -10.16
CA LEU A 92 -5.45 -1.17 -11.61
C LEU A 92 -4.93 0.21 -11.97
N LEU A 93 -3.88 0.28 -12.79
CA LEU A 93 -3.21 1.51 -13.15
C LEU A 93 -2.94 1.53 -14.66
N VAL A 94 -3.13 2.69 -15.27
CA VAL A 94 -2.72 2.96 -16.64
C VAL A 94 -1.85 4.20 -16.63
N GLY A 95 -0.67 4.12 -17.21
CA GLY A 95 0.24 5.26 -17.32
C GLY A 95 0.87 5.34 -18.71
N PHE A 96 1.09 6.56 -19.18
CA PHE A 96 1.67 6.81 -20.50
C PHE A 96 2.45 8.12 -20.55
N PRO A 97 3.48 8.21 -21.43
CA PRO A 97 4.15 9.46 -21.69
C PRO A 97 3.26 10.36 -22.56
N VAL A 98 2.95 11.57 -22.06
CA VAL A 98 2.24 12.62 -22.84
C VAL A 98 3.22 13.36 -23.75
N SER A 99 4.43 13.59 -23.24
CA SER A 99 5.52 14.19 -23.98
C SER A 99 6.88 13.65 -23.51
N ARG A 100 7.98 14.14 -24.13
CA ARG A 100 9.34 13.76 -23.69
C ARG A 100 9.65 14.13 -22.24
N ARG A 101 8.93 15.10 -21.67
CA ARG A 101 9.17 15.63 -20.31
C ARG A 101 8.01 15.43 -19.36
N TRP A 102 6.87 14.94 -19.82
CA TRP A 102 5.66 14.77 -19.03
C TRP A 102 5.05 13.40 -19.24
N SER A 103 4.83 12.69 -18.15
CA SER A 103 4.08 11.43 -18.13
C SER A 103 2.93 11.54 -17.11
N THR A 104 1.85 10.84 -17.38
CA THR A 104 0.66 10.80 -16.52
C THR A 104 0.25 9.36 -16.27
N ALA A 105 -0.43 9.12 -15.15
CA ALA A 105 -1.05 7.84 -14.85
C ALA A 105 -2.35 8.04 -14.10
N PHE A 106 -3.29 7.13 -14.35
CA PHE A 106 -4.55 7.00 -13.63
C PHE A 106 -4.62 5.63 -13.00
N GLY A 107 -5.26 5.54 -11.85
CA GLY A 107 -5.44 4.26 -11.23
C GLY A 107 -6.43 4.23 -10.09
N PHE A 108 -6.82 3.00 -9.77
CA PHE A 108 -7.70 2.67 -8.66
C PHE A 108 -6.99 1.67 -7.75
N MET A 109 -7.04 1.90 -6.45
CA MET A 109 -6.51 1.00 -5.44
C MET A 109 -7.15 1.26 -4.06
N PRO A 110 -7.09 0.30 -3.14
CA PRO A 110 -7.49 0.53 -1.76
C PRO A 110 -6.65 1.63 -1.09
N TYR A 111 -7.30 2.45 -0.23
CA TYR A 111 -6.65 3.43 0.62
C TYR A 111 -6.50 2.90 2.06
N SER A 112 -7.58 2.33 2.62
CA SER A 112 -7.54 1.71 3.95
C SER A 112 -8.58 0.61 4.08
N PHE A 113 -8.36 -0.30 5.05
CA PHE A 113 -9.32 -1.32 5.43
C PHE A 113 -9.72 -1.16 6.89
N VAL A 114 -10.99 -1.43 7.18
CA VAL A 114 -11.52 -1.53 8.54
C VAL A 114 -12.27 -2.84 8.62
N ASN A 115 -11.74 -3.76 9.41
CA ASN A 115 -12.43 -5.00 9.71
C ASN A 115 -11.86 -5.58 11.01
N TYR A 116 -12.66 -5.58 12.05
CA TYR A 116 -12.29 -6.16 13.33
C TYR A 116 -13.52 -6.66 14.07
N GLN A 117 -13.29 -7.61 14.96
CA GLN A 117 -14.24 -8.04 15.96
C GLN A 117 -13.48 -8.31 17.25
N VAL A 118 -13.77 -7.51 18.27
CA VAL A 118 -13.19 -7.64 19.61
C VAL A 118 -14.32 -7.91 20.58
N VAL A 119 -14.17 -8.92 21.41
CA VAL A 119 -15.15 -9.31 22.42
C VAL A 119 -14.48 -9.28 23.78
N GLN A 120 -15.08 -8.58 24.74
CA GLN A 120 -14.64 -8.57 26.12
C GLN A 120 -15.80 -8.86 27.07
N GLN A 121 -15.50 -9.52 28.16
CA GLN A 121 -16.42 -9.67 29.29
C GLN A 121 -16.17 -8.54 30.27
N VAL A 122 -17.24 -7.88 30.69
CA VAL A 122 -17.19 -6.79 31.67
C VAL A 122 -17.97 -7.23 32.87
N ASP A 123 -17.33 -7.12 34.05
CA ASP A 123 -17.95 -7.35 35.37
C ASP A 123 -17.80 -6.08 36.19
N SER A 124 -18.92 -5.45 36.53
CA SER A 124 -18.96 -4.24 37.35
C SER A 124 -19.27 -4.54 38.83
N GLY A 125 -19.36 -5.82 39.21
CA GLY A 125 -19.81 -6.26 40.51
C GLY A 125 -21.34 -6.20 40.74
N PHE A 126 -22.04 -5.37 39.96
CA PHE A 126 -23.52 -5.25 39.99
C PHE A 126 -24.18 -5.89 38.77
N ALA A 127 -23.46 -6.02 37.68
CA ALA A 127 -23.92 -6.64 36.43
C ALA A 127 -22.75 -7.14 35.61
N GLN A 128 -22.97 -8.26 34.95
CA GLN A 128 -22.04 -8.80 33.98
C GLN A 128 -22.64 -8.63 32.59
N TRP A 129 -21.83 -8.22 31.62
CA TRP A 129 -22.24 -8.16 30.21
C TRP A 129 -21.07 -8.44 29.29
N ARG A 130 -21.38 -8.82 28.06
CA ARG A 130 -20.42 -8.97 26.95
C ARG A 130 -20.46 -7.70 26.11
N GLU A 131 -19.32 -7.03 25.98
CA GLU A 131 -19.14 -5.98 24.97
C GLU A 131 -18.50 -6.57 23.73
N GLU A 132 -19.07 -6.20 22.60
CA GLU A 132 -18.60 -6.63 21.29
C GLU A 132 -18.42 -5.41 20.40
N PHE A 133 -17.20 -5.21 19.93
CA PHE A 133 -16.82 -4.13 19.01
C PHE A 133 -16.59 -4.75 17.64
N ARG A 134 -17.34 -4.29 16.65
CA ARG A 134 -17.22 -4.73 15.26
C ARG A 134 -16.96 -3.53 14.38
N GLY A 135 -15.97 -3.64 13.50
CA GLY A 135 -15.72 -2.66 12.47
C GLY A 135 -15.77 -3.30 11.10
N LYS A 136 -16.29 -2.59 10.11
CA LYS A 136 -16.32 -3.04 8.72
C LYS A 136 -16.24 -1.87 7.76
N GLY A 137 -15.72 -2.15 6.57
CA GLY A 137 -15.63 -1.20 5.47
C GLY A 137 -14.20 -0.85 5.11
N GLY A 138 -13.99 0.34 4.62
CA GLY A 138 -12.71 0.85 4.19
C GLY A 138 -12.85 1.95 3.16
N LEU A 139 -11.74 2.54 2.83
CA LEU A 139 -11.64 3.61 1.86
C LEU A 139 -10.89 3.12 0.62
N ASN A 140 -11.33 3.59 -0.53
CA ASN A 140 -10.67 3.40 -1.81
C ASN A 140 -10.12 4.74 -2.30
N GLN A 141 -9.23 4.70 -3.28
CA GLN A 141 -8.69 5.90 -3.90
C GLN A 141 -8.59 5.74 -5.41
N VAL A 142 -8.94 6.81 -6.10
CA VAL A 142 -8.56 7.03 -7.49
C VAL A 142 -7.38 7.98 -7.52
N LEU A 143 -6.34 7.59 -8.23
CA LEU A 143 -5.10 8.34 -8.35
C LEU A 143 -5.02 8.98 -9.73
N TRP A 144 -4.63 10.25 -9.76
CA TRP A 144 -4.19 10.93 -10.97
C TRP A 144 -2.79 11.49 -10.72
N VAL A 145 -1.82 10.90 -11.37
CA VAL A 145 -0.40 11.10 -11.11
C VAL A 145 0.25 11.81 -12.30
N HIS A 146 1.02 12.84 -12.03
CA HIS A 146 1.80 13.56 -13.01
C HIS A 146 3.28 13.58 -12.63
N GLY A 147 4.14 13.25 -13.58
CA GLY A 147 5.59 13.35 -13.43
C GLY A 147 6.20 14.22 -14.53
N PHE A 148 7.04 15.16 -14.14
CA PHE A 148 7.70 16.10 -15.03
C PHE A 148 9.21 16.03 -14.89
N SER A 149 9.92 16.03 -16.01
CA SER A 149 11.38 16.11 -16.06
C SER A 149 11.83 17.57 -16.21
N LEU A 150 12.54 18.09 -15.20
CA LEU A 150 13.15 19.40 -15.19
C LEU A 150 14.63 19.27 -15.58
N GLY A 151 14.91 19.32 -16.87
CA GLY A 151 16.26 19.13 -17.42
C GLY A 151 16.71 17.65 -17.42
N LYS A 152 18.00 17.41 -17.16
CA LYS A 152 18.63 16.08 -17.28
C LYS A 152 18.60 15.26 -15.99
N HIS A 153 18.50 15.93 -14.85
CA HIS A 153 18.73 15.29 -13.55
C HIS A 153 17.57 15.43 -12.57
N TRP A 154 16.77 16.48 -12.66
CA TRP A 154 15.70 16.77 -11.74
C TRP A 154 14.35 16.35 -12.27
N HIS A 155 13.54 15.77 -11.41
CA HIS A 155 12.19 15.33 -11.70
C HIS A 155 11.27 15.73 -10.56
N VAL A 156 10.09 16.23 -10.91
CA VAL A 156 9.05 16.62 -9.95
C VAL A 156 7.75 15.92 -10.30
N GLY A 157 6.88 15.78 -9.33
CA GLY A 157 5.59 15.17 -9.57
C GLY A 157 4.53 15.61 -8.60
N LEU A 158 3.30 15.40 -9.02
CA LEU A 158 2.08 15.63 -8.24
C LEU A 158 1.13 14.46 -8.41
N THR A 159 0.58 13.99 -7.30
CA THR A 159 -0.55 13.06 -7.29
C THR A 159 -1.75 13.74 -6.68
N THR A 160 -2.87 13.70 -7.38
CA THR A 160 -4.19 13.99 -6.85
C THR A 160 -4.85 12.67 -6.50
N ARG A 161 -5.26 12.50 -5.25
CA ARG A 161 -5.94 11.30 -4.74
C ARG A 161 -7.38 11.66 -4.38
N TRP A 162 -8.34 11.10 -5.05
CA TRP A 162 -9.72 11.14 -4.61
C TRP A 162 -9.98 9.93 -3.74
N VAL A 163 -10.15 10.16 -2.44
CA VAL A 163 -10.38 9.13 -1.41
C VAL A 163 -11.87 9.05 -1.12
N PHE A 164 -12.49 7.87 -1.22
CA PHE A 164 -13.90 7.67 -1.00
C PHE A 164 -14.20 6.30 -0.40
N GLY A 165 -15.33 6.21 0.31
CA GLY A 165 -15.78 4.96 0.91
C GLY A 165 -16.54 5.18 2.21
N SER A 166 -16.66 4.11 2.99
CA SER A 166 -17.32 4.17 4.29
C SER A 166 -16.63 3.30 5.33
N LYS A 167 -16.60 3.83 6.56
CA LYS A 167 -16.17 3.12 7.77
C LYS A 167 -17.38 2.95 8.67
N GLY A 168 -17.72 1.71 9.01
CA GLY A 168 -18.77 1.37 9.96
C GLY A 168 -18.19 0.79 11.24
N GLN A 169 -18.69 1.24 12.38
CA GLN A 169 -18.36 0.71 13.71
C GLN A 169 -19.66 0.35 14.43
N GLU A 170 -19.70 -0.81 15.04
CA GLU A 170 -20.81 -1.28 15.83
C GLU A 170 -20.31 -1.69 17.22
N ARG A 171 -20.92 -1.18 18.25
CA ARG A 171 -20.71 -1.59 19.64
C ARG A 171 -21.98 -2.22 20.16
N LEU A 172 -21.87 -3.46 20.61
CA LEU A 172 -22.97 -4.23 21.21
C LEU A 172 -22.67 -4.43 22.69
N GLN A 173 -23.67 -4.19 23.52
CA GLN A 173 -23.65 -4.54 24.93
C GLN A 173 -24.75 -5.58 25.16
N VAL A 174 -24.34 -6.82 25.44
CA VAL A 174 -25.23 -7.96 25.53
C VAL A 174 -25.22 -8.51 26.94
N TYR A 175 -26.36 -8.49 27.55
CA TYR A 175 -26.55 -9.05 28.89
C TYR A 175 -26.80 -10.56 28.83
N PRO A 176 -26.43 -11.35 29.90
CA PRO A 176 -26.80 -12.76 30.01
C PRO A 176 -28.32 -12.94 29.95
N PHE A 177 -28.77 -14.08 29.50
CA PHE A 177 -30.21 -14.35 29.32
C PHE A 177 -31.03 -14.14 30.61
N GLN A 178 -30.50 -14.49 31.79
CA GLN A 178 -31.14 -14.29 33.07
C GLN A 178 -31.39 -12.80 33.37
N ASP A 179 -30.44 -11.94 33.02
CA ASP A 179 -30.55 -10.48 33.22
C ASP A 179 -31.31 -9.80 32.06
N SER A 180 -31.38 -10.41 30.89
CA SER A 180 -32.06 -9.86 29.73
C SER A 180 -33.59 -9.83 29.86
N LEU A 181 -34.18 -10.52 30.85
CA LEU A 181 -35.59 -10.40 31.18
C LEU A 181 -35.94 -9.03 31.77
N PHE A 182 -34.97 -8.33 32.36
CA PHE A 182 -35.14 -7.04 32.98
C PHE A 182 -34.36 -5.91 32.32
N ARG A 183 -33.45 -6.25 31.39
CA ARG A 183 -32.58 -5.30 30.69
C ARG A 183 -32.57 -5.58 29.21
N TYR A 184 -32.69 -4.51 28.40
CA TYR A 184 -32.49 -4.61 26.97
C TYR A 184 -31.00 -4.57 26.65
N ASN A 185 -30.62 -5.34 25.64
CA ASN A 185 -29.31 -5.18 25.03
C ASN A 185 -29.23 -3.84 24.31
N LEU A 186 -28.04 -3.27 24.21
CA LEU A 186 -27.80 -1.99 23.56
C LEU A 186 -26.90 -2.21 22.33
N ARG A 187 -27.24 -1.54 21.24
CA ARG A 187 -26.43 -1.46 20.04
C ARG A 187 -26.21 -0.01 19.66
N MET A 188 -24.97 0.37 19.46
CA MET A 188 -24.60 1.65 18.88
C MET A 188 -23.90 1.40 17.55
N THR A 189 -24.43 1.92 16.46
CA THR A 189 -23.89 1.84 15.13
C THR A 189 -23.46 3.22 14.67
N GLU A 190 -22.20 3.38 14.36
CA GLU A 190 -21.65 4.59 13.75
C GLU A 190 -21.20 4.29 12.34
N GLN A 191 -21.61 5.13 11.39
CA GLN A 191 -21.20 5.05 9.99
C GLN A 191 -20.65 6.40 9.53
N ALA A 192 -19.40 6.40 9.07
CA ALA A 192 -18.72 7.54 8.49
C ALA A 192 -18.54 7.32 6.99
N ARG A 193 -19.09 8.22 6.16
CA ARG A 193 -18.90 8.23 4.70
C ARG A 193 -17.99 9.37 4.32
N ILE A 194 -17.00 9.06 3.51
CA ILE A 194 -15.91 9.97 3.13
C ILE A 194 -15.89 10.06 1.60
N SER A 195 -15.71 11.27 1.08
CA SER A 195 -15.44 11.52 -0.33
C SER A 195 -14.73 12.87 -0.43
N ASP A 196 -13.39 12.83 -0.53
CA ASP A 196 -12.57 14.05 -0.54
C ASP A 196 -11.24 13.83 -1.24
N VAL A 197 -10.42 14.89 -1.36
CA VAL A 197 -9.19 14.91 -2.14
C VAL A 197 -7.99 15.14 -1.24
N GLN A 198 -6.91 14.39 -1.51
CA GLN A 198 -5.59 14.55 -0.91
C GLN A 198 -4.52 14.70 -1.99
N PHE A 199 -3.46 15.45 -1.71
CA PHE A 199 -2.35 15.65 -2.63
C PHE A 199 -1.05 15.07 -2.10
N THR A 200 -0.22 14.56 -3.03
CA THR A 200 1.15 14.13 -2.75
C THR A 200 2.08 14.81 -3.75
N THR A 201 3.17 15.38 -3.26
CA THR A 201 4.22 15.95 -4.09
C THR A 201 5.47 15.09 -4.05
N GLY A 202 6.23 15.10 -5.13
CA GLY A 202 7.46 14.32 -5.24
C GLY A 202 8.58 15.10 -5.92
N LEU A 203 9.80 14.83 -5.45
CA LEU A 203 11.04 15.34 -6.04
C LEU A 203 12.00 14.16 -6.20
N GLN A 204 12.68 14.07 -7.34
CA GLN A 204 13.77 13.11 -7.53
C GLN A 204 14.94 13.77 -8.25
N TYR A 205 16.15 13.37 -7.85
CA TYR A 205 17.40 13.65 -8.53
C TYR A 205 17.96 12.36 -9.10
N ARG A 206 18.34 12.36 -10.37
CA ARG A 206 18.92 11.19 -11.05
C ARG A 206 20.20 11.54 -11.76
N ARG A 207 21.26 10.75 -11.53
CA ARG A 207 22.51 10.84 -12.26
C ARG A 207 22.94 9.46 -12.77
N VAL A 208 23.29 9.41 -14.04
CA VAL A 208 23.83 8.22 -14.71
C VAL A 208 25.28 8.49 -15.04
N PHE A 209 26.14 7.54 -14.73
CA PHE A 209 27.57 7.56 -14.98
C PHE A 209 27.88 6.50 -16.03
N ASP A 210 28.34 6.94 -17.21
CA ASP A 210 28.76 6.04 -18.28
C ASP A 210 30.24 5.72 -18.11
N ALA A 211 30.60 4.43 -18.09
CA ALA A 211 31.99 3.99 -17.91
C ALA A 211 32.91 4.44 -19.05
N ASN A 212 32.36 4.71 -20.25
CA ASN A 212 33.15 5.09 -21.44
C ASN A 212 33.59 6.56 -21.48
N LYS A 213 32.94 7.48 -20.78
CA LYS A 213 33.38 8.88 -20.78
C LYS A 213 34.69 9.11 -20.03
N THR A 214 35.01 8.22 -19.09
CA THR A 214 36.27 8.29 -18.34
C THR A 214 37.47 7.76 -19.13
N ALA A 215 37.27 6.84 -20.07
CA ALA A 215 38.35 6.32 -20.91
C ALA A 215 38.72 7.26 -22.08
N SER A 216 37.81 8.12 -22.53
CA SER A 216 38.05 9.06 -23.63
C SER A 216 38.75 10.34 -23.18
N ALA A 217 38.85 10.61 -21.88
CA ALA A 217 39.58 11.76 -21.32
C ALA A 217 41.09 11.52 -21.20
N SER A 218 41.56 10.28 -21.39
CA SER A 218 42.99 9.93 -21.39
C SER A 218 43.54 9.82 -22.83
N GLY A 219 43.32 10.81 -23.66
CA GLY A 219 43.97 11.16 -24.89
C GLY A 219 44.85 10.16 -25.66
N ARG A 220 44.37 8.94 -25.95
CA ARG A 220 45.02 8.06 -26.93
C ARG A 220 43.98 7.50 -27.89
N ALA A 221 43.92 8.05 -29.08
CA ALA A 221 43.19 7.43 -30.19
C ALA A 221 43.86 6.09 -30.54
N PRO A 222 43.15 4.96 -30.63
CA PRO A 222 43.68 3.74 -31.19
C PRO A 222 43.69 3.86 -32.71
N SER A 223 44.86 3.79 -33.29
CA SER A 223 45.08 3.63 -34.74
C SER A 223 44.38 2.38 -35.26
N GLY A 224 43.61 2.59 -36.34
CA GLY A 224 43.16 1.70 -37.36
C GLY A 224 43.15 0.19 -37.16
N ARG A 225 41.98 -0.35 -36.80
CA ARG A 225 41.41 -1.62 -37.25
C ARG A 225 40.01 -1.73 -36.63
N ALA A 226 39.00 -1.81 -37.50
CA ALA A 226 37.63 -2.08 -37.04
C ALA A 226 37.61 -3.46 -36.35
N PRO A 227 37.20 -3.56 -35.08
CA PRO A 227 37.05 -4.85 -34.45
C PRO A 227 35.77 -5.51 -34.96
N SER A 228 35.94 -6.64 -35.64
CA SER A 228 34.87 -7.57 -35.91
C SER A 228 34.09 -7.94 -34.63
N GLY A 229 32.84 -7.51 -34.57
CA GLY A 229 31.78 -8.18 -33.88
C GLY A 229 31.94 -8.51 -32.40
N ARG A 230 32.00 -7.52 -31.54
CA ARG A 230 31.50 -7.53 -30.13
C ARG A 230 31.52 -6.09 -29.61
N GLU A 231 30.40 -5.38 -29.79
CA GLU A 231 30.17 -4.18 -28.98
C GLU A 231 30.19 -4.63 -27.51
N GLN A 232 31.27 -4.29 -26.81
CA GLN A 232 31.31 -4.38 -25.35
C GLN A 232 30.23 -3.43 -24.86
N THR A 233 29.12 -3.96 -24.42
CA THR A 233 28.07 -3.22 -23.73
C THR A 233 28.71 -2.51 -22.54
N THR A 234 28.92 -1.22 -22.71
CA THR A 234 29.57 -0.38 -21.71
C THR A 234 28.73 -0.32 -20.46
N GLY A 235 29.33 -0.70 -19.35
CA GLY A 235 28.68 -0.68 -18.06
C GLY A 235 28.28 0.75 -17.65
N PHE A 236 27.08 0.94 -17.15
CA PHE A 236 26.65 2.21 -16.56
C PHE A 236 26.29 2.03 -15.07
N ARG A 237 26.54 3.06 -14.30
CA ARG A 237 26.09 3.16 -12.92
C ARG A 237 25.10 4.29 -12.81
N PHE A 238 24.17 4.18 -11.90
CA PHE A 238 23.23 5.28 -11.63
C PHE A 238 23.02 5.42 -10.13
N ILE A 239 22.76 6.65 -9.74
CA ILE A 239 22.27 7.00 -8.42
C ILE A 239 21.03 7.87 -8.55
N GLN A 240 20.07 7.63 -7.71
CA GLN A 240 18.83 8.38 -7.62
C GLN A 240 18.56 8.66 -6.16
N ALA A 241 18.12 9.86 -5.88
CA ALA A 241 17.64 10.27 -4.57
C ALA A 241 16.22 10.83 -4.73
N GLY A 242 15.36 10.55 -3.79
CA GLY A 242 13.97 10.98 -3.85
C GLY A 242 13.46 11.53 -2.53
N LEU A 243 12.50 12.45 -2.64
CA LEU A 243 11.69 12.96 -1.55
C LEU A 243 10.23 12.89 -1.98
N SER A 244 9.35 12.40 -1.12
CA SER A 244 7.90 12.41 -1.33
C SER A 244 7.23 12.98 -0.09
N VAL A 245 6.21 13.82 -0.29
CA VAL A 245 5.46 14.46 0.78
C VAL A 245 3.97 14.30 0.52
N ASP A 246 3.28 13.61 1.41
CA ASP A 246 1.82 13.59 1.48
C ASP A 246 1.38 14.86 2.21
N LEU A 247 0.65 15.73 1.52
CA LEU A 247 0.16 16.97 2.12
C LEU A 247 -0.97 16.66 3.11
N PRO A 248 -1.07 17.45 4.20
CA PRO A 248 -2.18 17.31 5.12
C PRO A 248 -3.50 17.61 4.41
N ALA A 249 -4.56 16.90 4.78
CA ALA A 249 -5.89 17.11 4.23
C ALA A 249 -6.94 17.08 5.33
N THR A 250 -8.03 17.84 5.15
CA THR A 250 -9.21 17.77 6.00
C THR A 250 -10.35 17.20 5.17
N PHE A 251 -10.74 15.97 5.49
CA PHE A 251 -11.86 15.30 4.81
C PHE A 251 -13.18 15.70 5.46
N ASN A 252 -14.16 16.04 4.65
CA ASN A 252 -15.54 16.28 5.07
C ASN A 252 -16.28 14.95 5.14
N VAL A 253 -16.67 14.56 6.33
CA VAL A 253 -17.30 13.28 6.60
C VAL A 253 -18.78 13.47 6.89
N ARG A 254 -19.62 12.62 6.27
CA ARG A 254 -21.01 12.45 6.69
C ARG A 254 -21.03 11.32 7.72
N GLN A 255 -21.37 11.67 8.97
CA GLN A 255 -21.46 10.76 10.10
C GLN A 255 -22.92 10.47 10.44
N SER A 256 -23.27 9.20 10.63
CA SER A 256 -24.58 8.76 11.13
C SER A 256 -24.36 7.90 12.36
N VAL A 257 -25.06 8.21 13.44
CA VAL A 257 -25.01 7.47 14.70
C VAL A 257 -26.42 7.02 15.06
N VAL A 258 -26.61 5.71 15.20
CA VAL A 258 -27.87 5.08 15.61
C VAL A 258 -27.62 4.28 16.86
N ALA A 259 -28.40 4.52 17.91
CA ALA A 259 -28.38 3.74 19.14
C ALA A 259 -29.76 3.10 19.37
N ASP A 260 -29.77 1.76 19.47
CA ASP A 260 -30.97 0.96 19.59
C ASP A 260 -30.95 0.10 20.84
N ARG A 261 -32.15 -0.15 21.38
CA ARG A 261 -32.40 -1.29 22.26
C ARG A 261 -32.81 -2.50 21.43
N PHE A 262 -32.29 -3.65 21.75
CA PHE A 262 -32.62 -4.86 21.04
C PHE A 262 -32.74 -6.09 21.92
N THR A 263 -33.37 -7.13 21.40
CA THR A 263 -33.43 -8.47 21.99
C THR A 263 -33.06 -9.52 20.95
N TYR A 264 -32.59 -10.65 21.38
CA TYR A 264 -32.46 -11.80 20.50
C TYR A 264 -33.72 -12.67 20.49
N GLN A 265 -34.17 -13.08 19.33
CA GLN A 265 -35.18 -14.13 19.14
C GLN A 265 -34.51 -15.25 18.30
N GLY A 266 -34.07 -16.28 18.99
CA GLY A 266 -33.14 -17.25 18.41
C GLY A 266 -31.80 -16.57 18.05
N SER A 267 -31.38 -16.68 16.79
CA SER A 267 -30.18 -16.03 16.27
C SER A 267 -30.44 -14.61 15.70
N ASN A 268 -31.70 -14.19 15.62
CA ASN A 268 -32.06 -12.91 15.01
C ASN A 268 -32.07 -11.78 16.05
N LEU A 269 -31.45 -10.67 15.70
CA LEU A 269 -31.50 -9.42 16.45
C LEU A 269 -32.78 -8.67 16.09
N ILE A 270 -33.62 -8.35 17.08
CA ILE A 270 -34.87 -7.60 16.90
C ILE A 270 -34.74 -6.28 17.63
N VAL A 271 -34.77 -5.18 16.90
CA VAL A 271 -34.82 -3.83 17.44
C VAL A 271 -36.15 -3.61 18.13
N ARG A 272 -36.12 -3.11 19.36
CA ARG A 272 -37.30 -2.81 20.17
C ARG A 272 -37.61 -1.33 20.20
N ASP A 273 -36.55 -0.54 20.28
CA ASP A 273 -36.68 0.91 20.40
C ASP A 273 -35.40 1.59 19.92
N THR A 274 -35.54 2.75 19.28
CA THR A 274 -34.39 3.57 18.83
C THR A 274 -34.22 4.74 19.77
N LEU A 275 -33.11 4.76 20.50
CA LEU A 275 -32.79 5.78 21.49
C LEU A 275 -32.21 7.05 20.86
N GLN A 276 -31.46 6.87 19.78
CA GLN A 276 -30.80 7.95 19.08
C GLN A 276 -30.73 7.63 17.59
N ASN A 277 -31.03 8.63 16.77
CA ASN A 277 -30.78 8.59 15.33
C ASN A 277 -30.35 9.99 14.90
N THR A 278 -29.04 10.15 14.72
CA THR A 278 -28.45 11.46 14.42
C THR A 278 -27.59 11.34 13.17
N SER A 279 -27.77 12.27 12.24
CA SER A 279 -26.89 12.43 11.07
C SER A 279 -26.27 13.81 11.09
N ARG A 280 -24.96 13.87 10.90
CA ARG A 280 -24.16 15.11 10.84
C ARG A 280 -23.40 15.14 9.53
N GLU A 281 -23.42 16.27 8.86
CA GLU A 281 -22.61 16.53 7.65
C GLU A 281 -21.48 17.49 7.96
N GLY A 282 -20.39 17.42 7.18
CA GLY A 282 -19.26 18.32 7.36
C GLY A 282 -18.42 18.06 8.59
N VAL A 283 -18.48 16.84 9.15
CA VAL A 283 -17.61 16.46 10.26
C VAL A 283 -16.18 16.37 9.76
N ALA A 284 -15.26 17.11 10.37
CA ALA A 284 -13.87 17.16 9.94
C ALA A 284 -13.10 15.89 10.33
N MET A 285 -12.38 15.29 9.36
CA MET A 285 -11.36 14.27 9.61
C MET A 285 -10.03 14.79 9.09
N ASN A 286 -9.10 15.09 9.99
CA ASN A 286 -7.80 15.64 9.66
C ASN A 286 -6.80 14.53 9.40
N ILE A 287 -6.35 14.39 8.14
CA ILE A 287 -5.29 13.47 7.74
C ILE A 287 -3.96 14.21 7.86
N PRO A 288 -3.00 13.67 8.63
CA PRO A 288 -1.75 14.35 8.88
C PRO A 288 -0.79 14.29 7.70
N MET A 289 0.20 15.18 7.72
CA MET A 289 1.33 15.18 6.80
C MET A 289 2.20 13.95 6.99
N GLY A 290 2.64 13.36 5.86
CA GLY A 290 3.68 12.34 5.80
C GLY A 290 4.82 12.77 4.89
N TRP A 291 6.02 12.29 5.17
CA TRP A 291 7.16 12.48 4.27
C TRP A 291 8.01 11.22 4.21
N SER A 292 8.70 11.04 3.09
CA SER A 292 9.70 9.99 2.92
C SER A 292 10.87 10.49 2.09
N ALA A 293 12.06 10.04 2.44
CA ALA A 293 13.28 10.22 1.68
C ALA A 293 13.90 8.87 1.36
N GLY A 294 14.52 8.74 0.20
CA GLY A 294 15.11 7.47 -0.20
C GLY A 294 16.07 7.58 -1.36
N PHE A 295 16.75 6.48 -1.60
CA PHE A 295 17.71 6.35 -2.68
C PHE A 295 17.48 5.08 -3.49
N HIS A 296 17.99 5.07 -4.72
CA HIS A 296 18.07 3.92 -5.58
C HIS A 296 19.40 3.96 -6.33
N TRP A 297 20.22 2.96 -6.10
CA TRP A 297 21.53 2.83 -6.70
C TRP A 297 21.61 1.55 -7.52
N GLY A 298 22.32 1.59 -8.65
CA GLY A 298 22.46 0.38 -9.46
C GLY A 298 23.64 0.39 -10.40
N ILE A 299 24.06 -0.83 -10.75
CA ILE A 299 25.11 -1.11 -11.73
C ILE A 299 24.50 -1.96 -12.85
N ASN A 300 24.55 -1.45 -14.09
CA ASN A 300 24.13 -2.15 -15.31
C ASN A 300 22.71 -2.71 -15.27
N ARG A 301 21.80 -2.14 -14.44
CA ARG A 301 20.49 -2.72 -14.13
C ARG A 301 20.56 -4.17 -13.59
N ARG A 302 21.78 -4.73 -13.44
CA ARG A 302 21.99 -6.09 -12.93
C ARG A 302 21.83 -6.14 -11.42
N TRP A 303 22.47 -5.21 -10.74
CA TRP A 303 22.46 -5.07 -9.28
C TRP A 303 21.82 -3.74 -8.95
N GLN A 304 20.77 -3.76 -8.16
CA GLN A 304 20.08 -2.55 -7.74
C GLN A 304 19.78 -2.63 -6.25
N TRP A 305 20.05 -1.57 -5.54
CA TRP A 305 19.75 -1.44 -4.14
C TRP A 305 18.97 -0.17 -3.89
N MET A 306 17.92 -0.27 -3.05
CA MET A 306 17.01 0.80 -2.69
C MET A 306 16.92 0.90 -1.17
N GLY A 307 16.72 2.10 -0.68
CA GLY A 307 16.47 2.35 0.74
C GLY A 307 15.61 3.57 0.93
N ASP A 308 14.66 3.49 1.84
CA ASP A 308 13.73 4.56 2.20
C ASP A 308 13.62 4.69 3.71
N ALA A 309 13.44 5.93 4.17
CA ALA A 309 12.99 6.23 5.51
C ALA A 309 11.94 7.35 5.46
N GLY A 310 11.03 7.37 6.41
CA GLY A 310 9.99 8.39 6.45
C GLY A 310 9.19 8.38 7.75
N GLN A 311 8.32 9.37 7.86
CA GLN A 311 7.50 9.60 9.04
C GLN A 311 6.14 10.15 8.64
N THR A 312 5.10 9.78 9.40
CA THR A 312 3.78 10.39 9.33
C THR A 312 3.38 10.90 10.70
N SER A 313 2.90 12.14 10.77
CA SER A 313 2.59 12.85 12.02
C SER A 313 1.22 12.48 12.58
N TRP A 314 0.96 11.19 12.81
CA TRP A 314 -0.34 10.67 13.24
C TRP A 314 -0.83 11.24 14.58
N SER A 315 0.03 11.81 15.42
CA SER A 315 -0.37 12.55 16.63
C SER A 315 -1.25 13.78 16.33
N ARG A 316 -1.28 14.24 15.08
CA ARG A 316 -2.13 15.34 14.61
C ARG A 316 -3.45 14.87 13.98
N PHE A 317 -3.68 13.58 13.90
CA PHE A 317 -4.96 13.03 13.43
C PHE A 317 -6.09 13.47 14.36
N ARG A 318 -7.22 13.88 13.78
CA ARG A 318 -8.44 14.25 14.51
C ARG A 318 -9.63 13.77 13.71
N PHE A 319 -10.60 13.21 14.39
CA PHE A 319 -11.90 12.88 13.80
C PHE A 319 -12.99 13.47 14.68
N ALA A 320 -13.81 14.38 14.12
CA ALA A 320 -14.71 15.25 14.88
C ALA A 320 -13.91 15.99 15.95
N ASP A 321 -14.47 16.10 17.14
CA ASP A 321 -13.83 16.72 18.31
C ASP A 321 -13.00 15.72 19.14
N ALA A 322 -12.99 14.45 18.74
CA ALA A 322 -12.27 13.40 19.43
C ALA A 322 -10.79 13.37 18.99
N THR A 323 -9.91 13.23 19.97
CA THR A 323 -8.50 12.98 19.74
C THR A 323 -8.26 11.49 19.89
N ASP A 324 -8.01 10.79 18.77
CA ASP A 324 -7.43 9.45 18.86
C ASP A 324 -6.03 9.59 19.44
N SER A 325 -5.71 8.81 20.48
CA SER A 325 -4.38 8.80 21.08
C SER A 325 -3.38 8.07 20.19
N LEU A 326 -3.11 8.66 18.98
CA LEU A 326 -2.14 8.13 18.04
C LEU A 326 -0.78 8.79 18.23
N ASN A 327 0.27 7.99 18.10
CA ASN A 327 1.66 8.43 18.07
C ASN A 327 2.13 8.67 16.64
N ASN A 328 3.20 9.47 16.47
CA ASN A 328 3.85 9.57 15.18
C ASN A 328 4.44 8.21 14.77
N SER A 329 4.19 7.82 13.54
CA SER A 329 4.77 6.61 12.96
C SER A 329 6.00 6.94 12.13
N TRP A 330 7.00 6.06 12.13
CA TRP A 330 8.14 6.14 11.24
C TRP A 330 8.48 4.75 10.68
N PHE A 331 9.18 4.74 9.57
CA PHE A 331 9.56 3.50 8.91
C PHE A 331 10.94 3.57 8.28
N VAL A 332 11.54 2.40 8.14
CA VAL A 332 12.75 2.15 7.34
C VAL A 332 12.49 0.94 6.45
N ARG A 333 12.88 1.06 5.18
CA ARG A 333 12.70 0.01 4.17
C ARG A 333 13.97 -0.14 3.37
N SER A 334 14.28 -1.38 2.99
CA SER A 334 15.40 -1.67 2.11
C SER A 334 15.01 -2.76 1.12
N GLY A 335 15.50 -2.64 -0.09
CA GLY A 335 15.24 -3.58 -1.16
C GLY A 335 16.45 -3.81 -2.05
N PHE A 336 16.50 -5.02 -2.60
CA PHE A 336 17.54 -5.44 -3.50
C PHE A 336 16.95 -6.15 -4.69
N GLN A 337 17.43 -5.83 -5.90
CA GLN A 337 17.05 -6.50 -7.14
C GLN A 337 18.28 -7.00 -7.88
N PHE A 338 18.21 -8.25 -8.33
CA PHE A 338 19.22 -8.89 -9.16
C PHE A 338 18.63 -9.40 -10.47
N THR A 339 19.24 -9.04 -11.60
CA THR A 339 18.85 -9.49 -12.94
C THR A 339 20.08 -10.11 -13.60
N PRO A 340 20.18 -11.45 -13.70
CA PRO A 340 21.38 -12.11 -14.22
C PRO A 340 21.76 -11.67 -15.64
N ALA A 341 20.80 -11.64 -16.58
CA ALA A 341 20.97 -11.15 -17.92
C ALA A 341 20.26 -9.81 -18.12
N TRP A 342 20.91 -8.73 -17.76
CA TRP A 342 20.46 -7.37 -17.98
C TRP A 342 20.54 -6.94 -19.45
N ASP A 343 21.38 -7.62 -20.22
CA ASP A 343 21.56 -7.42 -21.67
C ASP A 343 20.70 -8.43 -22.44
N ARG A 344 19.71 -7.92 -23.18
CA ARG A 344 18.73 -8.73 -23.92
C ARG A 344 19.34 -9.61 -25.00
N TYR A 345 20.53 -9.27 -25.48
CA TYR A 345 21.19 -9.99 -26.58
C TYR A 345 21.98 -11.21 -26.12
N LYS A 346 22.17 -11.39 -24.80
CA LYS A 346 23.00 -12.48 -24.25
C LYS A 346 22.24 -13.59 -23.51
N GLY A 347 20.91 -13.55 -23.50
CA GLY A 347 20.11 -14.44 -22.66
C GLY A 347 19.33 -15.51 -23.42
N ASP A 348 19.97 -16.63 -23.80
CA ASP A 348 19.25 -17.81 -24.32
C ASP A 348 18.40 -18.53 -23.27
N SER A 349 18.62 -18.28 -21.99
CA SER A 349 17.91 -18.93 -20.88
C SER A 349 16.86 -18.00 -20.28
N ARG A 350 15.61 -18.46 -20.17
CA ARG A 350 14.49 -17.75 -19.52
C ARG A 350 14.83 -17.36 -18.09
N LEU A 351 15.50 -18.24 -17.34
CA LEU A 351 15.88 -18.02 -15.95
C LEU A 351 16.83 -16.82 -15.77
N LYS A 352 17.69 -16.55 -16.76
CA LYS A 352 18.62 -15.41 -16.72
C LYS A 352 17.93 -14.05 -16.90
N SER A 353 16.72 -14.03 -17.49
CA SER A 353 15.92 -12.82 -17.71
C SER A 353 14.99 -12.49 -16.54
N ILE A 354 14.86 -13.38 -15.56
CA ILE A 354 14.05 -13.17 -14.36
C ILE A 354 14.71 -12.09 -13.50
N ARG A 355 13.90 -11.18 -12.97
CA ARG A 355 14.30 -10.19 -11.97
C ARG A 355 14.02 -10.77 -10.59
N TYR A 356 15.06 -11.13 -9.87
CA TYR A 356 14.97 -11.61 -8.49
C TYR A 356 15.00 -10.43 -7.54
N ARG A 357 14.14 -10.44 -6.53
CA ARG A 357 13.96 -9.34 -5.59
C ARG A 357 13.90 -9.86 -4.18
N MET A 358 14.44 -9.07 -3.26
CA MET A 358 14.29 -9.26 -1.83
C MET A 358 14.15 -7.91 -1.15
N GLY A 359 13.51 -7.88 0.00
CA GLY A 359 13.32 -6.64 0.73
C GLY A 359 13.00 -6.88 2.19
N MET A 360 13.21 -5.84 2.97
CA MET A 360 12.83 -5.78 4.37
C MET A 360 12.20 -4.44 4.68
N ARG A 361 11.27 -4.42 5.64
CA ARG A 361 10.67 -3.20 6.15
C ARG A 361 10.43 -3.31 7.64
N PHE A 362 10.70 -2.21 8.30
CA PHE A 362 10.33 -1.99 9.69
C PHE A 362 9.49 -0.72 9.77
N GLN A 363 8.40 -0.79 10.53
CA GLN A 363 7.53 0.35 10.77
C GLN A 363 7.14 0.39 12.23
N LYS A 364 7.44 1.50 12.89
CA LYS A 364 6.84 1.84 14.18
C LYS A 364 5.43 2.34 13.92
N GLY A 365 4.44 1.59 14.45
CA GLY A 365 3.02 1.89 14.22
C GLY A 365 2.56 3.17 14.93
N PRO A 366 1.44 3.76 14.48
CA PRO A 366 0.85 4.92 15.15
C PRO A 366 0.07 4.54 16.42
N VAL A 367 -0.32 3.29 16.55
CA VAL A 367 -1.13 2.80 17.67
C VAL A 367 -0.24 2.40 18.83
N ALA A 368 -0.53 2.92 20.01
CA ALA A 368 0.05 2.46 21.27
C ALA A 368 -1.08 2.17 22.26
N ILE A 369 -1.03 0.99 22.86
CA ILE A 369 -2.04 0.52 23.81
C ILE A 369 -1.33 0.17 25.11
N MET A 370 -1.75 0.73 26.22
CA MET A 370 -1.12 0.54 27.54
C MET A 370 0.40 0.80 27.54
N GLY A 371 0.86 1.75 26.72
CA GLY A 371 2.28 2.08 26.58
C GLY A 371 3.08 1.21 25.59
N GLU A 372 2.51 0.10 25.10
CA GLU A 372 3.13 -0.79 24.11
C GLU A 372 2.84 -0.30 22.68
N SER A 373 3.88 -0.14 21.88
CA SER A 373 3.79 0.25 20.47
C SER A 373 3.45 -0.95 19.59
N ILE A 374 2.55 -0.76 18.63
CA ILE A 374 2.17 -1.80 17.66
C ILE A 374 3.04 -1.67 16.41
N ASP A 375 4.22 -2.27 16.49
CA ASP A 375 5.22 -2.20 15.43
C ASP A 375 5.07 -3.35 14.43
N GLU A 376 5.56 -3.16 13.20
CA GLU A 376 5.50 -4.18 12.16
C GLU A 376 6.90 -4.38 11.53
N LEU A 377 7.33 -5.65 11.45
CA LEU A 377 8.53 -6.09 10.75
C LEU A 377 8.12 -7.04 9.63
N GLY A 378 8.60 -6.80 8.41
CA GLY A 378 8.32 -7.64 7.24
C GLY A 378 9.57 -7.96 6.44
N LEU A 379 9.64 -9.19 5.93
CA LEU A 379 10.64 -9.68 4.99
C LEU A 379 9.93 -10.11 3.71
N SER A 380 10.43 -9.71 2.57
CA SER A 380 9.83 -10.00 1.28
C SER A 380 10.82 -10.62 0.30
N LEU A 381 10.30 -11.53 -0.52
CA LEU A 381 10.97 -12.13 -1.66
C LEU A 381 10.05 -12.01 -2.88
N GLY A 382 10.61 -11.94 -4.06
CA GLY A 382 9.80 -11.94 -5.26
C GLY A 382 10.56 -12.07 -6.55
N MET A 383 9.80 -12.20 -7.62
CA MET A 383 10.33 -12.35 -8.97
C MET A 383 9.51 -11.58 -9.99
N GLY A 384 10.18 -11.12 -11.04
CA GLY A 384 9.55 -10.56 -12.23
C GLY A 384 9.93 -11.40 -13.45
N ILE A 385 8.95 -12.06 -14.06
CA ILE A 385 9.14 -13.00 -15.17
C ILE A 385 8.70 -12.31 -16.45
N PRO A 386 9.63 -12.03 -17.40
CA PRO A 386 9.26 -11.47 -18.68
C PRO A 386 8.55 -12.51 -19.54
N VAL A 387 7.39 -12.14 -20.09
CA VAL A 387 6.63 -12.97 -21.04
C VAL A 387 7.04 -12.53 -22.45
N ARG A 388 7.61 -13.46 -23.22
CA ARG A 388 8.06 -13.16 -24.59
C ARG A 388 6.86 -12.92 -25.51
N ARG A 389 6.73 -11.66 -26.00
CA ARG A 389 5.97 -11.31 -27.20
C ARG A 389 6.77 -10.32 -28.03
N ILE A 390 6.58 -10.36 -29.35
CA ILE A 390 7.45 -9.66 -30.30
C ILE A 390 7.32 -8.12 -30.21
N LEU A 391 6.19 -7.57 -29.79
CA LEU A 391 5.91 -6.12 -29.79
C LEU A 391 5.67 -5.51 -28.42
N SER A 392 5.21 -6.27 -27.43
CA SER A 392 4.98 -5.81 -26.07
C SER A 392 5.90 -6.57 -25.11
N GLN A 393 6.26 -5.96 -23.99
CA GLN A 393 7.10 -6.57 -22.95
C GLN A 393 6.29 -6.83 -21.70
N PRO A 394 5.33 -7.76 -21.74
CA PRO A 394 4.57 -8.08 -20.54
C PRO A 394 5.48 -8.74 -19.51
N MET A 395 5.22 -8.43 -18.24
CA MET A 395 5.94 -8.97 -17.11
C MET A 395 4.96 -9.44 -16.05
N LEU A 396 5.11 -10.68 -15.63
CA LEU A 396 4.42 -11.22 -14.47
C LEU A 396 5.27 -10.98 -13.22
N HIS A 397 4.65 -10.49 -12.17
CA HIS A 397 5.28 -10.25 -10.88
C HIS A 397 4.64 -11.12 -9.82
N ALA A 398 5.47 -11.76 -9.01
CA ALA A 398 5.04 -12.48 -7.81
C ALA A 398 5.90 -11.99 -6.64
N SER A 399 5.27 -11.74 -5.51
CA SER A 399 5.98 -11.44 -4.25
C SER A 399 5.32 -12.15 -3.09
N LEU A 400 6.15 -12.69 -2.22
CA LEU A 400 5.80 -13.28 -0.94
C LEU A 400 6.41 -12.42 0.16
N GLU A 401 5.60 -12.02 1.12
CA GLU A 401 6.04 -11.30 2.29
C GLU A 401 5.59 -12.05 3.55
N VAL A 402 6.52 -12.22 4.48
CA VAL A 402 6.25 -12.69 5.84
C VAL A 402 6.43 -11.50 6.77
N ALA A 403 5.42 -11.20 7.58
CA ALA A 403 5.45 -10.06 8.48
C ALA A 403 4.86 -10.42 9.85
N GLN A 404 5.34 -9.72 10.87
CA GLN A 404 4.80 -9.77 12.22
C GLN A 404 4.44 -8.36 12.66
N ARG A 405 3.26 -8.20 13.28
CA ARG A 405 2.77 -6.95 13.84
C ARG A 405 2.25 -7.16 15.27
N GLY A 406 2.54 -6.20 16.15
CA GLY A 406 2.09 -6.22 17.55
C GLY A 406 2.87 -7.16 18.45
N THR A 407 2.40 -7.30 19.67
CA THR A 407 3.05 -8.02 20.77
C THR A 407 2.02 -8.82 21.58
N LEU A 408 2.48 -9.78 22.38
CA LEU A 408 1.66 -10.50 23.36
C LEU A 408 1.69 -9.85 24.76
N ASN A 409 2.53 -8.81 24.93
CA ASN A 409 2.62 -8.13 26.21
C ASN A 409 1.27 -7.54 26.58
N GLN A 410 0.94 -7.55 27.86
CA GLN A 410 -0.29 -6.98 28.43
C GLN A 410 -1.60 -7.50 27.79
N GLY A 411 -1.61 -8.73 27.26
CA GLY A 411 -2.78 -9.33 26.64
C GLY A 411 -3.14 -8.76 25.27
N LEU A 412 -2.19 -8.10 24.62
CA LEU A 412 -2.35 -7.57 23.25
C LEU A 412 -2.28 -8.69 22.21
N VAL A 413 -2.68 -8.39 21.00
CA VAL A 413 -2.74 -9.34 19.89
C VAL A 413 -1.47 -9.26 19.03
N ARG A 414 -0.80 -10.38 18.84
CA ARG A 414 0.25 -10.53 17.85
C ARG A 414 -0.32 -11.09 16.56
N GLU A 415 0.00 -10.45 15.46
CA GLU A 415 -0.40 -10.85 14.12
C GLU A 415 0.81 -11.37 13.35
N GLN A 416 0.77 -12.61 12.91
CA GLN A 416 1.73 -13.20 11.97
C GLN A 416 1.07 -13.29 10.61
N MET A 417 1.67 -12.70 9.58
CA MET A 417 1.05 -12.50 8.28
C MET A 417 1.92 -13.06 7.17
N ILE A 418 1.29 -13.73 6.23
CA ILE A 418 1.87 -14.09 4.94
C ILE A 418 1.06 -13.36 3.87
N ARG A 419 1.72 -12.55 3.06
CA ARG A 419 1.11 -11.78 1.96
C ARG A 419 1.66 -12.26 0.63
N LEU A 420 0.81 -12.81 -0.22
CA LEU A 420 1.14 -13.20 -1.59
C LEU A 420 0.57 -12.17 -2.55
N SER A 421 1.43 -11.46 -3.29
CA SER A 421 0.97 -10.49 -4.29
C SER A 421 1.34 -10.96 -5.68
N LEU A 422 0.35 -10.91 -6.57
CA LEU A 422 0.51 -11.20 -7.99
C LEU A 422 0.21 -9.93 -8.80
N GLY A 423 1.01 -9.67 -9.82
CA GLY A 423 0.86 -8.50 -10.67
C GLY A 423 1.19 -8.81 -12.13
N LEU A 424 0.53 -8.08 -13.00
CA LEU A 424 0.79 -8.09 -14.45
C LEU A 424 1.09 -6.67 -14.91
N THR A 425 2.21 -6.50 -15.59
CA THR A 425 2.57 -5.26 -16.30
C THR A 425 2.54 -5.54 -17.79
N LEU A 426 1.74 -4.76 -18.53
CA LEU A 426 1.70 -4.74 -19.98
C LEU A 426 2.28 -3.42 -20.46
N ASN A 427 3.36 -3.48 -21.22
CA ASN A 427 4.01 -2.30 -21.81
C ASN A 427 3.87 -2.33 -23.34
N ASP A 428 3.37 -1.24 -23.91
CA ASP A 428 3.22 -1.12 -25.35
C ASP A 428 3.54 0.31 -25.83
N THR A 429 3.79 0.45 -27.13
CA THR A 429 4.00 1.73 -27.80
C THR A 429 2.68 2.25 -28.37
N TRP A 430 1.70 2.60 -27.52
CA TRP A 430 0.46 3.21 -27.97
C TRP A 430 0.70 4.64 -28.46
N PHE A 431 -0.22 5.12 -29.32
CA PHE A 431 -0.22 6.46 -29.95
C PHE A 431 0.85 6.67 -31.04
N ILE A 432 1.58 5.64 -31.46
CA ILE A 432 2.40 5.73 -32.67
C ILE A 432 1.54 5.30 -33.86
N LYS A 433 1.23 6.27 -34.74
CA LYS A 433 0.52 5.99 -36.00
C LYS A 433 1.38 5.05 -36.81
N ARG A 434 0.91 3.82 -37.06
CA ARG A 434 1.59 2.90 -38.00
C ARG A 434 1.53 3.53 -39.37
N ARG A 435 2.67 3.83 -39.97
CA ARG A 435 2.75 4.12 -41.40
C ARG A 435 2.63 2.76 -42.08
N TYR A 436 1.56 2.57 -42.82
CA TYR A 436 1.46 1.53 -43.81
C TYR A 436 2.09 2.14 -45.07
N ASP A 437 3.27 1.66 -45.45
CA ASP A 437 3.89 1.88 -46.77
C ASP A 437 3.26 0.92 -47.74
#